data_7da8f10dabdf15ad1830f3ebdeeccd84
#
_entry.id   7da8f10dabdf15ad1830f3ebdeeccd84
#
_cell.length_a   1.000
_cell.length_b   1.000
_cell.length_c   1.000
_cell.angle_alpha   90.00
_cell.angle_beta   90.00
_cell.angle_gamma   90.00
#
_symmetry.space_group_name_H-M   'P 1'
#
loop_
_entity.id
_entity.type
_entity.pdbx_description
1 polymer ?
#
loop_
_entity_poly.entity_id
_entity_poly.type
_entity_poly.pdbx_seq_one_letter_code
_entity_poly.pdbx_strand_id
1 'polypeptide(L)'
;MLKIGIMGAAKIVPRFVAGVKESGQAEVTGIAARNKEKAQKAALELEIPQVYDDYTSLVNAAEIDLIYIPLINKQHYPQAKMALEAGKNVLLEKPFTLTL
;
A
#
# COMPACT_ATOMS: atom_id res chain seq x y z
N MET A 1 -5.80 -11.76 -11.14
CA MET A 1 -6.28 -10.76 -10.18
C MET A 1 -5.15 -9.82 -9.80
N LEU A 2 -5.42 -8.53 -9.78
CA LEU A 2 -4.40 -7.53 -9.46
C LEU A 2 -3.98 -7.66 -7.99
N LYS A 3 -2.69 -7.72 -7.73
CA LYS A 3 -2.16 -7.86 -6.37
C LYS A 3 -1.60 -6.55 -5.88
N ILE A 4 -2.11 -6.10 -4.75
CA ILE A 4 -1.82 -4.78 -4.21
C ILE A 4 -0.99 -4.87 -2.95
N GLY A 5 0.07 -4.06 -2.88
CA GLY A 5 0.83 -3.87 -1.67
C GLY A 5 0.54 -2.49 -1.09
N ILE A 6 0.40 -2.41 0.23
CA ILE A 6 0.11 -1.16 0.91
C ILE A 6 1.37 -0.63 1.57
N MET A 7 1.70 0.62 1.28
CA MET A 7 2.85 1.29 1.85
C MET A 7 2.39 2.26 2.93
N GLY A 8 2.26 1.75 4.15
CA GLY A 8 1.81 2.53 5.29
C GLY A 8 0.63 1.87 6.00
N ALA A 9 0.38 2.27 7.25
CA ALA A 9 -0.72 1.73 8.05
C ALA A 9 -1.61 2.86 8.54
N ALA A 10 -2.16 3.61 7.59
CA ALA A 10 -2.98 4.77 7.88
C ALA A 10 -4.43 4.37 8.16
N LYS A 11 -5.19 5.29 8.72
CA LYS A 11 -6.58 5.04 9.10
C LYS A 11 -7.49 4.71 7.92
N ILE A 12 -7.14 5.17 6.73
CA ILE A 12 -7.93 4.91 5.52
C ILE A 12 -7.76 3.49 5.00
N VAL A 13 -6.71 2.78 5.44
CA VAL A 13 -6.40 1.45 4.91
C VAL A 13 -7.52 0.44 5.07
N PRO A 14 -8.20 0.33 6.23
CA PRO A 14 -9.30 -0.64 6.34
C PRO A 14 -10.40 -0.40 5.32
N ARG A 15 -10.73 0.86 5.05
CA ARG A 15 -11.75 1.20 4.05
C ARG A 15 -11.29 0.81 2.65
N PHE A 16 -10.03 1.06 2.34
CA PHE A 16 -9.47 0.70 1.05
C PHE A 16 -9.51 -0.81 0.84
N VAL A 17 -9.09 -1.58 1.85
CA VAL A 17 -9.09 -3.03 1.77
C VAL A 17 -10.50 -3.57 1.59
N ALA A 18 -11.48 -3.02 2.31
CA ALA A 18 -12.86 -3.43 2.16
C ALA A 18 -13.38 -3.17 0.75
N GLY A 19 -13.05 -2.01 0.18
CA GLY A 19 -13.45 -1.70 -1.19
C GLY A 19 -12.83 -2.64 -2.22
N VAL A 20 -11.56 -3.00 -2.02
CA VAL A 20 -10.88 -3.94 -2.90
C VAL A 20 -11.56 -5.31 -2.86
N LYS A 21 -11.86 -5.81 -1.67
CA LYS A 21 -12.55 -7.09 -1.52
C LYS A 21 -13.91 -7.07 -2.19
N GLU A 22 -14.62 -5.97 -2.03
CA GLU A 22 -15.95 -5.83 -2.60
C GLU A 22 -15.92 -5.82 -4.12
N SER A 23 -14.88 -5.23 -4.71
CA SER A 23 -14.77 -5.17 -6.17
C SER A 23 -14.56 -6.54 -6.81
N GLY A 24 -13.89 -7.45 -6.10
CA GLY A 24 -13.60 -8.77 -6.62
C GLY A 24 -12.58 -8.81 -7.75
N GLN A 25 -11.97 -7.68 -8.09
CA GLN A 25 -11.03 -7.59 -9.21
C GLN A 25 -9.57 -7.47 -8.79
N ALA A 26 -9.35 -7.31 -7.49
CA ALA A 26 -8.01 -7.17 -6.95
C ALA A 26 -7.97 -7.74 -5.55
N GLU A 27 -6.77 -7.96 -5.04
CA GLU A 27 -6.61 -8.42 -3.66
C GLU A 27 -5.41 -7.71 -3.04
N VAL A 28 -5.49 -7.45 -1.75
CA VAL A 28 -4.38 -6.87 -1.01
C VAL A 28 -3.54 -8.02 -0.47
N THR A 29 -2.31 -8.14 -0.95
CA THR A 29 -1.46 -9.27 -0.60
C THR A 29 -0.30 -8.92 0.31
N GLY A 30 0.03 -7.64 0.47
CA GLY A 30 1.16 -7.25 1.29
C GLY A 30 1.00 -5.88 1.89
N ILE A 31 1.73 -5.64 2.98
CA ILE A 31 1.75 -4.35 3.64
C ILE A 31 3.14 -4.13 4.26
N ALA A 32 3.59 -2.89 4.24
CA ALA A 32 4.77 -2.46 4.95
C ALA A 32 4.50 -1.10 5.57
N ALA A 33 5.10 -0.83 6.72
CA ALA A 33 4.97 0.45 7.40
C ALA A 33 6.26 0.75 8.13
N ARG A 34 6.47 2.02 8.48
CA ARG A 34 7.64 2.39 9.27
C ARG A 34 7.67 1.67 10.60
N ASN A 35 6.51 1.50 11.21
CA ASN A 35 6.37 0.74 12.43
C ASN A 35 5.88 -0.66 12.07
N LYS A 36 6.76 -1.64 12.22
CA LYS A 36 6.45 -3.01 11.84
C LYS A 36 5.30 -3.58 12.64
N GLU A 37 5.18 -3.20 13.91
CA GLU A 37 4.08 -3.68 14.74
C GLU A 37 2.73 -3.21 14.20
N LYS A 38 2.66 -1.97 13.72
CA LYS A 38 1.44 -1.46 13.11
C LYS A 38 1.09 -2.21 11.84
N ALA A 39 2.11 -2.54 11.04
CA ALA A 39 1.89 -3.33 9.84
C ALA A 39 1.38 -4.71 10.17
N GLN A 40 1.97 -5.35 11.19
CA GLN A 40 1.55 -6.67 11.62
C GLN A 40 0.12 -6.67 12.15
N LYS A 41 -0.23 -5.66 12.93
CA LYS A 41 -1.58 -5.53 13.46
C LYS A 41 -2.59 -5.33 12.34
N ALA A 42 -2.29 -4.47 11.39
CA ALA A 42 -3.18 -4.24 10.26
C ALA A 42 -3.34 -5.51 9.42
N ALA A 43 -2.27 -6.25 9.22
CA ALA A 43 -2.32 -7.49 8.47
C ALA A 43 -3.22 -8.52 9.15
N LEU A 44 -3.15 -8.63 10.47
CA LEU A 44 -4.03 -9.53 11.21
C LEU A 44 -5.49 -9.11 11.11
N GLU A 45 -5.76 -7.83 11.30
CA GLU A 45 -7.13 -7.32 11.30
C GLU A 45 -7.77 -7.39 9.91
N LEU A 46 -6.98 -7.19 8.86
CA LEU A 46 -7.47 -7.08 7.49
C LEU A 46 -7.20 -8.33 6.67
N GLU A 47 -6.63 -9.36 7.28
CA GLU A 47 -6.33 -10.62 6.61
C GLU A 47 -5.38 -10.44 5.42
N ILE A 48 -4.36 -9.61 5.59
CA ILE A 48 -3.32 -9.43 4.58
C ILE A 48 -2.24 -10.48 4.80
N PRO A 49 -1.95 -11.32 3.81
CA PRO A 49 -1.10 -12.50 4.03
C PRO A 49 0.37 -12.21 4.26
N GLN A 50 0.90 -11.09 3.77
CA GLN A 50 2.32 -10.80 3.87
C GLN A 50 2.60 -9.46 4.53
N VAL A 51 3.53 -9.46 5.48
CA VAL A 51 4.06 -8.23 6.07
C VAL A 51 5.52 -8.12 5.65
N TYR A 52 5.86 -7.02 5.00
CA TYR A 52 7.25 -6.79 4.57
C TYR A 52 7.97 -5.94 5.61
N ASP A 53 9.26 -6.20 5.78
CA ASP A 53 10.05 -5.53 6.82
C ASP A 53 10.28 -4.05 6.52
N ASP A 54 10.31 -3.70 5.25
CA ASP A 54 10.54 -2.31 4.86
C ASP A 54 9.90 -2.04 3.50
N TYR A 55 9.95 -0.78 3.11
CA TYR A 55 9.35 -0.36 1.84
C TYR A 55 10.10 -0.93 0.63
N THR A 56 11.41 -1.05 0.76
CA THR A 56 12.22 -1.61 -0.32
C THR A 56 11.81 -3.04 -0.64
N SER A 57 11.62 -3.86 0.38
CA SER A 57 11.17 -5.23 0.19
C SER A 57 9.79 -5.29 -0.45
N LEU A 58 8.91 -4.40 -0.04
CA LEU A 58 7.56 -4.34 -0.58
C LEU A 58 7.57 -4.02 -2.08
N VAL A 59 8.31 -2.97 -2.48
CA VAL A 59 8.29 -2.54 -3.88
C VAL A 59 9.01 -3.52 -4.80
N ASN A 60 9.89 -4.34 -4.26
CA ASN A 60 10.63 -5.32 -5.05
C ASN A 60 9.98 -6.71 -5.04
N ALA A 61 8.85 -6.87 -4.36
CA ALA A 61 8.15 -8.15 -4.34
C ALA A 61 7.56 -8.45 -5.72
N ALA A 62 7.98 -9.57 -6.30
CA ALA A 62 7.58 -9.92 -7.67
C ALA A 62 6.08 -10.13 -7.83
N GLU A 63 5.41 -10.55 -6.77
CA GLU A 63 3.98 -10.84 -6.81
C GLU A 63 3.09 -9.61 -6.69
N ILE A 64 3.67 -8.44 -6.38
CA ILE A 64 2.88 -7.23 -6.23
C ILE A 64 2.87 -6.44 -7.53
N ASP A 65 1.68 -6.08 -7.99
CA ASP A 65 1.48 -5.35 -9.24
C ASP A 65 1.29 -3.87 -9.04
N LEU A 66 0.72 -3.48 -7.90
CA LEU A 66 0.38 -2.10 -7.62
C LEU A 66 0.69 -1.76 -6.16
N ILE A 67 1.25 -0.58 -5.94
CA ILE A 67 1.53 -0.08 -4.60
C ILE A 67 0.53 1.03 -4.28
N TYR A 68 -0.19 0.87 -3.17
CA TYR A 68 -1.12 1.88 -2.68
C TYR A 68 -0.46 2.66 -1.55
N ILE A 69 -0.43 3.99 -1.70
CA ILE A 69 0.13 4.89 -0.69
C ILE A 69 -1.02 5.71 -0.13
N PRO A 70 -1.48 5.39 1.08
CA PRO A 70 -2.73 5.97 1.60
C PRO A 70 -2.67 7.46 1.95
N LEU A 71 -1.48 7.97 2.25
CA LEU A 71 -1.33 9.39 2.55
C LEU A 71 -0.23 9.95 1.67
N ILE A 72 -0.55 11.03 0.97
CA ILE A 72 0.45 11.68 0.15
C ILE A 72 0.84 13.02 0.76
N ASN A 73 2.12 13.19 1.00
CA ASN A 73 2.70 14.48 1.35
C ASN A 73 4.15 14.45 0.89
N LYS A 74 4.88 15.52 1.13
CA LYS A 74 6.26 15.60 0.66
C LYS A 74 7.13 14.45 1.15
N GLN A 75 6.82 13.92 2.33
CA GLN A 75 7.60 12.83 2.91
C GLN A 75 7.38 11.51 2.17
N HIS A 76 6.30 11.39 1.42
CA HIS A 76 5.97 10.16 0.71
C HIS A 76 6.43 10.16 -0.74
N TYR A 77 6.93 11.28 -1.26
CA TYR A 77 7.42 11.31 -2.63
C TYR A 77 8.58 10.34 -2.87
N PRO A 78 9.54 10.21 -1.95
CA PRO A 78 10.62 9.22 -2.16
C PRO A 78 10.09 7.80 -2.26
N GLN A 79 9.05 7.44 -1.50
CA GLN A 79 8.47 6.12 -1.54
C GLN A 79 7.73 5.89 -2.86
N ALA A 80 6.99 6.89 -3.34
CA ALA A 80 6.31 6.80 -4.61
C ALA A 80 7.31 6.62 -5.75
N LYS A 81 8.39 7.38 -5.72
CA LYS A 81 9.45 7.27 -6.71
C LYS A 81 10.09 5.88 -6.69
N MET A 82 10.35 5.37 -5.50
CA MET A 82 10.91 4.04 -5.33
C MET A 82 10.04 2.96 -5.99
N ALA A 83 8.73 3.04 -5.77
CA ALA A 83 7.80 2.08 -6.35
C ALA A 83 7.79 2.18 -7.88
N LEU A 84 7.77 3.39 -8.41
CA LEU A 84 7.80 3.58 -9.86
C LEU A 84 9.09 3.07 -10.47
N GLU A 85 10.22 3.31 -9.81
CA GLU A 85 11.50 2.82 -10.28
C GLU A 85 11.61 1.30 -10.24
N ALA A 86 10.85 0.66 -9.34
CA ALA A 86 10.80 -0.78 -9.28
C ALA A 86 9.84 -1.39 -10.32
N GLY A 87 9.25 -0.56 -11.15
CA GLY A 87 8.35 -1.03 -12.20
C GLY A 87 6.93 -1.28 -11.74
N LYS A 88 6.55 -0.79 -10.58
CA LYS A 88 5.20 -0.97 -10.05
C LYS A 88 4.29 0.16 -10.46
N ASN A 89 3.01 -0.14 -10.61
CA ASN A 89 1.99 0.88 -10.69
C ASN A 89 1.77 1.46 -9.31
N VAL A 90 1.44 2.72 -9.23
CA VAL A 90 1.27 3.41 -7.94
C VAL A 90 -0.09 4.09 -7.89
N LEU A 91 -0.82 3.82 -6.82
CA LEU A 91 -2.07 4.50 -6.54
C LEU A 91 -1.85 5.40 -5.33
N LEU A 92 -1.98 6.70 -5.53
CA LEU A 92 -1.81 7.68 -4.47
C LEU A 92 -3.16 8.18 -4.02
N GLU A 93 -3.32 8.24 -2.69
CA GLU A 93 -4.50 8.88 -2.13
C GLU A 93 -4.31 10.39 -2.22
N LYS A 94 -5.16 11.05 -2.96
CA LYS A 94 -5.04 12.49 -3.15
C LYS A 94 -5.62 13.25 -1.98
N PRO A 95 -4.90 14.21 -1.41
CA PRO A 95 -5.53 15.17 -0.53
C PRO A 95 -6.52 15.98 -1.37
N PHE A 96 -7.73 16.11 -0.86
CA PHE A 96 -8.72 16.78 -1.65
C PHE A 96 -8.44 18.23 -1.82
N THR A 97 -7.51 18.76 -1.10
CA THR A 97 -7.10 20.14 -1.28
C THR A 97 -6.30 20.32 -2.54
N LEU A 98 -5.97 19.26 -3.19
CA LEU A 98 -5.19 19.36 -4.38
C LEU A 98 -6.09 19.77 -5.53
N THR A 99 -6.26 21.03 -5.67
CA THR A 99 -6.94 21.57 -6.83
C THR A 99 -5.90 22.10 -7.76
N LEU A 100 -6.01 21.73 -8.92
CA LEU A 100 -5.12 22.21 -9.94
C LEU A 100 -5.84 23.10 -10.90
#